data_a79939fb11927346ffe7c5f06820ac51
#
_entry.id   a79939fb11927346ffe7c5f06820ac51
#
_cell.length_a   1.000
_cell.length_b   1.000
_cell.length_c   1.000
_cell.angle_alpha   90.00
_cell.angle_beta   90.00
_cell.angle_gamma   90.00
#
_symmetry.space_group_name_H-M   'P 1'
#
loop_
_entity.id
_entity.type
_entity.pdbx_description
1 polymer ?
#
loop_
_entity_poly.entity_id
_entity_poly.type
_entity_poly.pdbx_seq_one_letter_code
_entity_poly.pdbx_strand_id
1 'polypeptide(L)'
;MTIRRLLTLAAVAVAAAVPITAIAAPAHAAAPVDYVALGDSYSSGVGAPPYLSGGCSRSNNSYAAQWAATHGAATFAFPACGGATTNDVLATQVASVTAATDLVTITIGGNDVGFADTMVNCTIGSDSACINSVNSGITATNTTLPAKLDATYAAIRSRAPLARVVVLGYPRLISPTGSCGLFNLSTAKRTALNNGADILSGVIGGRAAAAGFTYLDARGPFATHGACGSSPWINRFNLFAIGDSYHPNLAGYTQGYLAMLNSAGVLARR
;
A
#
# COMPACT_ATOMS: atom_id res chain seq x y z
N MET A 1 -76.14 57.86 -29.15
CA MET A 1 -75.09 57.45 -28.22
C MET A 1 -74.98 55.95 -28.19
N THR A 2 -74.05 55.38 -28.98
CA THR A 2 -73.98 53.96 -29.28
C THR A 2 -72.73 53.35 -28.51
N ILE A 3 -72.95 52.53 -27.54
CA ILE A 3 -71.91 51.87 -26.75
C ILE A 3 -71.52 50.57 -27.50
N ARG A 4 -70.29 50.51 -28.02
CA ARG A 4 -69.66 49.27 -28.54
C ARG A 4 -69.05 48.48 -27.40
N ARG A 5 -69.53 47.23 -27.18
CA ARG A 5 -68.92 46.28 -26.32
C ARG A 5 -67.82 45.54 -27.06
N LEU A 6 -66.62 45.64 -26.59
CA LEU A 6 -65.46 44.82 -27.02
C LEU A 6 -65.49 43.50 -26.30
N LEU A 7 -65.61 42.43 -27.01
CA LEU A 7 -65.38 41.05 -26.47
C LEU A 7 -63.93 40.70 -26.65
N THR A 8 -63.22 40.54 -25.53
CA THR A 8 -61.83 39.98 -25.47
C THR A 8 -61.89 38.47 -25.41
N LEU A 9 -61.44 37.76 -26.41
CA LEU A 9 -61.19 36.32 -26.41
C LEU A 9 -59.87 36.05 -25.73
N ALA A 10 -59.90 35.35 -24.57
CA ALA A 10 -58.70 34.82 -23.93
C ALA A 10 -58.38 33.45 -24.54
N ALA A 11 -57.25 33.36 -25.23
CA ALA A 11 -56.72 32.08 -25.71
C ALA A 11 -55.97 31.38 -24.58
N VAL A 12 -56.48 30.23 -24.12
CA VAL A 12 -55.79 29.36 -23.17
C VAL A 12 -54.84 28.45 -23.93
N ALA A 13 -53.52 28.69 -23.80
CA ALA A 13 -52.50 27.80 -24.31
C ALA A 13 -52.29 26.63 -23.36
N VAL A 14 -52.71 25.44 -23.76
CA VAL A 14 -52.43 24.18 -23.02
C VAL A 14 -51.01 23.72 -23.41
N ALA A 15 -50.08 23.90 -22.53
CA ALA A 15 -48.72 23.35 -22.68
C ALA A 15 -48.73 21.82 -22.33
N ALA A 16 -48.60 20.97 -23.33
CA ALA A 16 -48.42 19.55 -23.17
C ALA A 16 -46.99 19.27 -22.63
N ALA A 17 -46.88 18.88 -21.38
CA ALA A 17 -45.64 18.39 -20.78
C ALA A 17 -45.33 16.98 -21.33
N VAL A 18 -44.33 16.86 -22.20
CA VAL A 18 -43.81 15.57 -22.65
C VAL A 18 -42.90 15.01 -21.52
N PRO A 19 -43.15 13.83 -20.95
CA PRO A 19 -42.27 13.25 -19.98
C PRO A 19 -40.97 12.85 -20.67
N ILE A 20 -39.84 13.46 -20.25
CA ILE A 20 -38.48 13.02 -20.63
C ILE A 20 -38.17 11.78 -19.83
N THR A 21 -38.35 10.61 -20.43
CA THR A 21 -37.83 9.35 -19.84
C THR A 21 -36.31 9.37 -19.97
N ALA A 22 -35.62 9.61 -18.85
CA ALA A 22 -34.20 9.46 -18.78
C ALA A 22 -33.87 7.95 -18.95
N ILE A 23 -33.31 7.59 -20.09
CA ILE A 23 -32.76 6.26 -20.34
C ILE A 23 -31.47 6.19 -19.49
N ALA A 24 -31.52 5.46 -18.37
CA ALA A 24 -30.31 5.15 -17.58
C ALA A 24 -29.35 4.36 -18.49
N ALA A 25 -28.19 4.93 -18.80
CA ALA A 25 -27.15 4.21 -19.49
C ALA A 25 -26.77 2.96 -18.68
N PRO A 26 -26.60 1.78 -19.30
CA PRO A 26 -26.19 0.60 -18.58
C PRO A 26 -24.86 0.88 -17.87
N ALA A 27 -24.81 0.60 -16.57
CA ALA A 27 -23.57 0.65 -15.82
C ALA A 27 -22.61 -0.34 -16.48
N HIS A 28 -21.59 0.16 -17.17
CA HIS A 28 -20.55 -0.70 -17.73
C HIS A 28 -19.84 -1.35 -16.55
N ALA A 29 -19.91 -2.69 -16.45
CA ALA A 29 -19.06 -3.43 -15.55
C ALA A 29 -17.60 -3.03 -15.83
N ALA A 30 -16.86 -2.65 -14.78
CA ALA A 30 -15.45 -2.33 -14.95
C ALA A 30 -14.75 -3.52 -15.62
N ALA A 31 -13.92 -3.24 -16.65
CA ALA A 31 -13.18 -4.32 -17.30
C ALA A 31 -12.32 -5.03 -16.26
N PRO A 32 -12.23 -6.37 -16.33
CA PRO A 32 -11.39 -7.13 -15.44
C PRO A 32 -9.92 -6.66 -15.52
N VAL A 33 -9.20 -6.65 -14.42
CA VAL A 33 -7.88 -6.03 -14.25
C VAL A 33 -6.80 -7.13 -14.23
N ASP A 34 -5.77 -7.01 -15.06
CA ASP A 34 -4.56 -7.80 -14.96
C ASP A 34 -3.64 -7.21 -13.89
N TYR A 35 -3.55 -7.90 -12.76
CA TYR A 35 -2.89 -7.41 -11.56
C TYR A 35 -1.61 -8.17 -11.23
N VAL A 36 -0.53 -7.43 -10.93
CA VAL A 36 0.75 -7.97 -10.46
C VAL A 36 1.13 -7.33 -9.11
N ALA A 37 1.33 -8.15 -8.08
CA ALA A 37 1.80 -7.71 -6.78
C ALA A 37 3.26 -8.09 -6.57
N LEU A 38 4.14 -7.09 -6.68
CA LEU A 38 5.57 -7.19 -6.45
C LEU A 38 5.92 -6.83 -5.00
N GLY A 39 7.16 -7.08 -4.62
CA GLY A 39 7.74 -6.52 -3.42
C GLY A 39 8.25 -7.54 -2.42
N ASP A 40 8.33 -7.07 -1.17
CA ASP A 40 8.89 -7.77 -0.03
C ASP A 40 7.85 -8.43 0.88
N SER A 41 8.19 -8.62 2.14
CA SER A 41 7.33 -9.23 3.16
C SER A 41 6.00 -8.50 3.39
N TYR A 42 5.98 -7.17 3.26
CA TYR A 42 4.76 -6.38 3.43
C TYR A 42 3.79 -6.54 2.26
N SER A 43 4.30 -6.82 1.06
CA SER A 43 3.46 -7.21 -0.08
C SER A 43 3.07 -8.69 -0.03
N SER A 44 3.99 -9.59 0.36
CA SER A 44 3.72 -11.04 0.38
C SER A 44 2.74 -11.47 1.46
N GLY A 45 2.58 -10.69 2.55
CA GLY A 45 1.63 -10.98 3.61
C GLY A 45 2.25 -11.65 4.84
N VAL A 46 3.56 -11.48 5.04
CA VAL A 46 4.25 -11.93 6.28
C VAL A 46 3.57 -11.29 7.49
N GLY A 47 3.39 -12.07 8.55
CA GLY A 47 2.70 -11.64 9.78
C GLY A 47 1.22 -11.98 9.83
N ALA A 48 0.63 -12.48 8.72
CA ALA A 48 -0.77 -12.87 8.65
C ALA A 48 -0.94 -14.27 8.01
N PRO A 49 -0.49 -15.35 8.68
CA PRO A 49 -0.67 -16.72 8.18
C PRO A 49 -2.17 -17.07 7.99
N PRO A 50 -2.51 -18.20 7.28
CA PRO A 50 -1.59 -19.22 6.79
C PRO A 50 -0.81 -18.81 5.55
N TYR A 51 0.41 -19.37 5.42
CA TYR A 51 1.25 -19.12 4.27
C TYR A 51 1.04 -20.16 3.17
N LEU A 52 1.13 -19.67 1.94
CA LEU A 52 1.12 -20.52 0.74
C LEU A 52 2.47 -21.25 0.61
N SER A 53 2.49 -22.35 -0.11
CA SER A 53 3.72 -23.06 -0.44
C SER A 53 4.68 -22.21 -1.28
N GLY A 54 5.96 -22.57 -1.30
CA GLY A 54 6.97 -21.96 -2.20
C GLY A 54 7.95 -21.00 -1.54
N GLY A 55 8.06 -20.96 -0.19
CA GLY A 55 9.20 -20.36 0.53
C GLY A 55 9.22 -18.83 0.60
N CYS A 56 8.28 -18.12 -0.02
CA CYS A 56 8.21 -16.65 -0.01
C CYS A 56 7.30 -16.07 1.07
N SER A 57 6.77 -16.89 1.97
CA SER A 57 5.81 -16.49 3.00
C SER A 57 4.63 -15.67 2.45
N ARG A 58 4.14 -16.04 1.26
CA ARG A 58 2.95 -15.42 0.69
C ARG A 58 1.71 -15.87 1.44
N SER A 59 0.78 -14.95 1.66
CA SER A 59 -0.50 -15.23 2.32
C SER A 59 -1.68 -14.67 1.55
N ASN A 60 -2.79 -15.43 1.52
CA ASN A 60 -4.07 -14.90 1.04
C ASN A 60 -4.63 -13.79 1.93
N ASN A 61 -4.07 -13.61 3.13
CA ASN A 61 -4.36 -12.49 4.03
C ASN A 61 -3.57 -11.21 3.70
N SER A 62 -2.67 -11.23 2.70
CA SER A 62 -2.02 -10.01 2.20
C SER A 62 -3.04 -9.04 1.60
N TYR A 63 -2.76 -7.74 1.64
CA TYR A 63 -3.61 -6.75 0.99
C TYR A 63 -3.81 -7.03 -0.50
N ALA A 64 -2.75 -7.54 -1.16
CA ALA A 64 -2.75 -7.79 -2.58
C ALA A 64 -3.69 -8.95 -2.97
N ALA A 65 -3.61 -10.08 -2.25
CA ALA A 65 -4.49 -11.21 -2.48
C ALA A 65 -5.95 -10.91 -2.13
N GLN A 66 -6.19 -10.19 -1.02
CA GLN A 66 -7.53 -9.74 -0.65
C GLN A 66 -8.12 -8.79 -1.71
N TRP A 67 -7.31 -7.85 -2.24
CA TRP A 67 -7.76 -6.95 -3.29
C TRP A 67 -8.12 -7.70 -4.57
N ALA A 68 -7.25 -8.62 -5.03
CA ALA A 68 -7.50 -9.44 -6.20
C ALA A 68 -8.80 -10.24 -6.09
N ALA A 69 -9.04 -10.85 -4.93
CA ALA A 69 -10.24 -11.65 -4.67
C ALA A 69 -11.52 -10.79 -4.62
N THR A 70 -11.47 -9.59 -4.04
CA THR A 70 -12.66 -8.75 -3.84
C THR A 70 -13.01 -7.90 -5.06
N HIS A 71 -12.06 -7.62 -5.94
CA HIS A 71 -12.28 -6.80 -7.15
C HIS A 71 -12.34 -7.62 -8.45
N GLY A 72 -12.32 -8.95 -8.36
CA GLY A 72 -12.45 -9.81 -9.53
C GLY A 72 -11.35 -9.58 -10.55
N ALA A 73 -10.08 -9.60 -10.11
CA ALA A 73 -8.95 -9.50 -11.02
C ALA A 73 -9.03 -10.59 -12.12
N ALA A 74 -8.82 -10.20 -13.39
CA ALA A 74 -8.82 -11.15 -14.50
C ALA A 74 -7.68 -12.15 -14.39
N THR A 75 -6.50 -11.62 -14.06
CA THR A 75 -5.31 -12.40 -13.69
C THR A 75 -4.69 -11.80 -12.42
N PHE A 76 -4.06 -12.65 -11.62
CA PHE A 76 -3.31 -12.23 -10.45
C PHE A 76 -1.96 -12.91 -10.37
N ALA A 77 -0.90 -12.20 -10.71
CA ALA A 77 0.46 -12.65 -10.51
C ALA A 77 0.99 -12.13 -9.16
N PHE A 78 1.49 -13.03 -8.33
CA PHE A 78 1.89 -12.73 -6.96
C PHE A 78 3.34 -13.14 -6.68
N PRO A 79 4.35 -12.53 -7.33
CA PRO A 79 5.77 -12.86 -7.13
C PRO A 79 6.40 -12.20 -5.90
N ALA A 80 5.70 -11.35 -5.14
CA ALA A 80 6.20 -10.78 -3.90
C ALA A 80 6.75 -11.86 -2.96
N CYS A 81 7.86 -11.57 -2.28
CA CYS A 81 8.59 -12.56 -1.49
C CYS A 81 9.16 -11.95 -0.21
N GLY A 82 8.95 -12.61 0.91
CA GLY A 82 9.52 -12.21 2.20
C GLY A 82 11.03 -12.04 2.11
N GLY A 83 11.56 -10.92 2.63
CA GLY A 83 12.99 -10.61 2.61
C GLY A 83 13.51 -10.00 1.30
N ALA A 84 12.68 -9.86 0.25
CA ALA A 84 13.13 -9.35 -1.04
C ALA A 84 13.69 -7.93 -0.95
N THR A 85 14.79 -7.70 -1.65
CA THR A 85 15.41 -6.40 -1.93
C THR A 85 15.00 -5.90 -3.32
N THR A 86 15.36 -4.67 -3.66
CA THR A 86 15.18 -4.14 -5.03
C THR A 86 15.89 -5.02 -6.07
N ASN A 87 17.04 -5.59 -5.75
CA ASN A 87 17.76 -6.50 -6.63
C ASN A 87 16.96 -7.78 -6.89
N ASP A 88 16.29 -8.34 -5.88
CA ASP A 88 15.45 -9.52 -6.03
C ASP A 88 14.23 -9.23 -6.90
N VAL A 89 13.63 -8.05 -6.74
CA VAL A 89 12.54 -7.61 -7.62
C VAL A 89 13.00 -7.57 -9.08
N LEU A 90 14.15 -6.97 -9.36
CA LEU A 90 14.72 -6.88 -10.70
C LEU A 90 15.07 -8.27 -11.28
N ALA A 91 15.65 -9.14 -10.44
CA ALA A 91 16.13 -10.45 -10.90
C ALA A 91 15.00 -11.45 -11.16
N THR A 92 13.95 -11.44 -10.33
CA THR A 92 12.97 -12.53 -10.32
C THR A 92 11.52 -12.10 -10.47
N GLN A 93 11.13 -10.93 -9.93
CA GLN A 93 9.72 -10.58 -9.83
C GLN A 93 9.21 -9.78 -11.03
N VAL A 94 10.03 -8.83 -11.52
CA VAL A 94 9.63 -7.92 -12.60
C VAL A 94 9.29 -8.65 -13.91
N ALA A 95 9.76 -9.87 -14.09
CA ALA A 95 9.42 -10.73 -15.23
C ALA A 95 7.92 -11.01 -15.35
N SER A 96 7.18 -10.99 -14.24
CA SER A 96 5.72 -11.16 -14.21
C SER A 96 4.95 -9.95 -14.72
N VAL A 97 5.59 -8.79 -14.84
CA VAL A 97 4.98 -7.58 -15.41
C VAL A 97 5.08 -7.62 -16.92
N THR A 98 3.97 -7.41 -17.61
CA THR A 98 3.89 -7.42 -19.08
C THR A 98 3.16 -6.18 -19.60
N ALA A 99 3.16 -5.97 -20.90
CA ALA A 99 2.44 -4.86 -21.52
C ALA A 99 0.90 -4.92 -21.31
N ALA A 100 0.36 -6.11 -21.00
CA ALA A 100 -1.05 -6.31 -20.66
C ALA A 100 -1.37 -6.00 -19.19
N THR A 101 -0.37 -5.80 -18.33
CA THR A 101 -0.59 -5.50 -16.90
C THR A 101 -1.26 -4.15 -16.73
N ASP A 102 -2.41 -4.12 -16.05
CA ASP A 102 -3.17 -2.91 -15.75
C ASP A 102 -2.78 -2.28 -14.42
N LEU A 103 -2.52 -3.10 -13.41
CA LEU A 103 -2.19 -2.68 -12.06
C LEU A 103 -0.93 -3.38 -11.55
N VAL A 104 -0.01 -2.58 -11.02
CA VAL A 104 1.12 -3.09 -10.24
C VAL A 104 1.06 -2.47 -8.84
N THR A 105 1.20 -3.28 -7.80
CA THR A 105 1.44 -2.80 -6.44
C THR A 105 2.80 -3.29 -5.94
N ILE A 106 3.46 -2.49 -5.09
CA ILE A 106 4.77 -2.84 -4.55
C ILE A 106 5.03 -2.17 -3.19
N THR A 107 5.53 -2.94 -2.23
CA THR A 107 6.30 -2.46 -1.07
C THR A 107 7.73 -2.91 -1.25
N ILE A 108 8.71 -2.02 -1.18
CA ILE A 108 10.12 -2.39 -1.38
C ILE A 108 11.09 -1.34 -0.81
N GLY A 109 12.27 -1.77 -0.42
CA GLY A 109 13.36 -0.92 0.02
C GLY A 109 13.74 -1.10 1.50
N GLY A 110 12.88 -1.66 2.33
CA GLY A 110 13.16 -1.89 3.74
C GLY A 110 14.35 -2.85 3.94
N ASN A 111 14.41 -3.94 3.19
CA ASN A 111 15.50 -4.91 3.27
C ASN A 111 16.81 -4.36 2.69
N ASP A 112 16.74 -3.47 1.68
CA ASP A 112 17.92 -2.80 1.11
C ASP A 112 18.68 -1.95 2.13
N VAL A 113 18.00 -1.48 3.18
CA VAL A 113 18.56 -0.63 4.24
C VAL A 113 18.78 -1.36 5.56
N GLY A 114 18.70 -2.70 5.57
CA GLY A 114 19.01 -3.53 6.73
C GLY A 114 17.92 -3.59 7.79
N PHE A 115 16.64 -3.60 7.38
CA PHE A 115 15.50 -3.64 8.30
C PHE A 115 15.58 -4.79 9.31
N ALA A 116 15.82 -6.02 8.83
CA ALA A 116 15.81 -7.21 9.69
C ALA A 116 16.88 -7.12 10.81
N ASP A 117 18.12 -6.79 10.46
CA ASP A 117 19.22 -6.65 11.40
C ASP A 117 18.95 -5.51 12.40
N THR A 118 18.38 -4.41 11.93
CA THR A 118 17.98 -3.28 12.78
C THR A 118 16.95 -3.73 13.82
N MET A 119 15.94 -4.49 13.43
CA MET A 119 14.93 -4.98 14.36
C MET A 119 15.50 -5.96 15.38
N VAL A 120 16.43 -6.84 15.00
CA VAL A 120 17.15 -7.72 15.94
C VAL A 120 17.93 -6.89 16.95
N ASN A 121 18.78 -5.96 16.49
CA ASN A 121 19.58 -5.10 17.36
C ASN A 121 18.73 -4.23 18.30
N CYS A 122 17.57 -3.77 17.84
CA CYS A 122 16.65 -3.01 18.69
C CYS A 122 15.92 -3.89 19.70
N THR A 123 15.60 -5.14 19.35
CA THR A 123 14.84 -6.04 20.23
C THR A 123 15.68 -6.58 21.37
N ILE A 124 16.89 -7.07 21.09
CA ILE A 124 17.74 -7.76 22.07
C ILE A 124 19.01 -7.00 22.45
N GLY A 125 19.44 -6.01 21.65
CA GLY A 125 20.64 -5.21 21.89
C GLY A 125 20.41 -4.05 22.87
N SER A 126 21.48 -3.29 23.14
CA SER A 126 21.43 -2.06 23.91
C SER A 126 20.75 -0.91 23.14
N ASP A 127 20.43 0.19 23.82
CA ASP A 127 19.93 1.40 23.15
C ASP A 127 20.92 1.93 22.10
N SER A 128 22.21 1.94 22.43
CA SER A 128 23.27 2.37 21.50
C SER A 128 23.38 1.45 20.28
N ALA A 129 23.30 0.14 20.45
CA ALA A 129 23.32 -0.81 19.33
C ALA A 129 22.12 -0.57 18.38
N CYS A 130 20.93 -0.40 18.93
CA CYS A 130 19.73 -0.08 18.17
C CYS A 130 19.87 1.24 17.40
N ILE A 131 20.25 2.31 18.10
CA ILE A 131 20.38 3.65 17.49
C ILE A 131 21.45 3.64 16.38
N ASN A 132 22.58 2.96 16.58
CA ASN A 132 23.60 2.83 15.56
C ASN A 132 23.10 2.08 14.32
N SER A 133 22.37 0.97 14.49
CA SER A 133 21.74 0.24 13.38
C SER A 133 20.74 1.10 12.62
N VAL A 134 19.87 1.82 13.34
CA VAL A 134 18.92 2.76 12.71
C VAL A 134 19.65 3.84 11.91
N ASN A 135 20.71 4.45 12.47
CA ASN A 135 21.48 5.49 11.79
C ASN A 135 22.18 4.95 10.53
N SER A 136 22.67 3.71 10.56
CA SER A 136 23.21 3.03 9.38
C SER A 136 22.15 2.84 8.30
N GLY A 137 20.95 2.40 8.69
CA GLY A 137 19.80 2.30 7.78
C GLY A 137 19.39 3.65 7.20
N ILE A 138 19.36 4.72 8.01
CA ILE A 138 19.07 6.08 7.55
C ILE A 138 20.14 6.55 6.52
N THR A 139 21.40 6.24 6.78
CA THR A 139 22.49 6.57 5.83
C THR A 139 22.26 5.84 4.51
N ALA A 140 22.00 4.54 4.52
CA ALA A 140 21.70 3.77 3.32
C ALA A 140 20.44 4.29 2.59
N THR A 141 19.41 4.67 3.35
CA THR A 141 18.17 5.26 2.81
C THR A 141 18.43 6.53 2.00
N ASN A 142 19.35 7.38 2.46
CA ASN A 142 19.63 8.66 1.81
C ASN A 142 20.70 8.56 0.70
N THR A 143 21.54 7.53 0.71
CA THR A 143 22.70 7.44 -0.20
C THR A 143 22.53 6.40 -1.30
N THR A 144 22.19 5.17 -0.96
CA THR A 144 22.18 4.04 -1.89
C THR A 144 20.79 3.65 -2.38
N LEU A 145 19.77 3.75 -1.52
CA LEU A 145 18.42 3.34 -1.84
C LEU A 145 17.77 4.11 -3.01
N PRO A 146 17.98 5.45 -3.17
CA PRO A 146 17.31 6.18 -4.25
C PRO A 146 17.58 5.60 -5.63
N ALA A 147 18.85 5.34 -5.96
CA ALA A 147 19.21 4.77 -7.27
C ALA A 147 18.66 3.36 -7.49
N LYS A 148 18.58 2.56 -6.44
CA LYS A 148 18.00 1.21 -6.48
C LYS A 148 16.50 1.25 -6.76
N LEU A 149 15.75 2.15 -6.09
CA LEU A 149 14.33 2.37 -6.34
C LEU A 149 14.10 2.86 -7.77
N ASP A 150 14.91 3.81 -8.24
CA ASP A 150 14.80 4.32 -9.61
C ASP A 150 14.96 3.22 -10.66
N ALA A 151 15.96 2.37 -10.51
CA ALA A 151 16.18 1.24 -11.40
C ALA A 151 14.98 0.27 -11.39
N THR A 152 14.44 -0.03 -10.20
CA THR A 152 13.28 -0.90 -10.03
C THR A 152 12.05 -0.30 -10.69
N TYR A 153 11.76 0.97 -10.45
CA TYR A 153 10.58 1.66 -10.99
C TYR A 153 10.69 1.84 -12.51
N ALA A 154 11.88 2.13 -13.03
CA ALA A 154 12.12 2.18 -14.46
C ALA A 154 11.90 0.81 -15.14
N ALA A 155 12.32 -0.28 -14.53
CA ALA A 155 12.09 -1.63 -15.05
C ALA A 155 10.60 -1.99 -15.09
N ILE A 156 9.82 -1.64 -14.05
CA ILE A 156 8.36 -1.82 -14.02
C ILE A 156 7.71 -1.01 -15.15
N ARG A 157 8.04 0.27 -15.28
CA ARG A 157 7.48 1.17 -16.28
C ARG A 157 7.80 0.73 -17.70
N SER A 158 9.03 0.26 -17.94
CA SER A 158 9.46 -0.26 -19.26
C SER A 158 8.63 -1.47 -19.72
N ARG A 159 8.27 -2.36 -18.78
CA ARG A 159 7.49 -3.56 -19.10
C ARG A 159 5.99 -3.30 -19.25
N ALA A 160 5.45 -2.39 -18.45
CA ALA A 160 4.04 -2.01 -18.47
C ALA A 160 3.88 -0.48 -18.56
N PRO A 161 4.07 0.09 -19.76
CA PRO A 161 4.06 1.56 -19.94
C PRO A 161 2.74 2.22 -19.53
N LEU A 162 1.62 1.51 -19.65
CA LEU A 162 0.27 2.00 -19.38
C LEU A 162 -0.27 1.58 -18.02
N ALA A 163 0.42 0.68 -17.31
CA ALA A 163 -0.03 0.21 -16.01
C ALA A 163 -0.12 1.34 -14.99
N ARG A 164 -1.14 1.26 -14.15
CA ARG A 164 -1.17 2.02 -12.91
C ARG A 164 -0.23 1.34 -11.91
N VAL A 165 0.76 2.08 -11.42
CA VAL A 165 1.70 1.58 -10.42
C VAL A 165 1.43 2.28 -9.10
N VAL A 166 1.23 1.49 -8.04
CA VAL A 166 0.98 1.95 -6.69
C VAL A 166 2.08 1.43 -5.77
N VAL A 167 2.84 2.35 -5.21
CA VAL A 167 3.85 2.08 -4.20
C VAL A 167 3.23 2.29 -2.83
N LEU A 168 3.22 1.25 -1.98
CA LEU A 168 2.73 1.36 -0.62
C LEU A 168 3.93 1.54 0.32
N GLY A 169 3.89 2.58 1.17
CA GLY A 169 4.94 2.87 2.14
C GLY A 169 4.86 1.99 3.37
N TYR A 170 5.92 2.04 4.19
CA TYR A 170 5.93 1.38 5.50
C TYR A 170 5.36 2.30 6.58
N PRO A 171 4.67 1.73 7.59
CA PRO A 171 4.17 2.49 8.71
C PRO A 171 5.27 2.78 9.74
N ARG A 172 4.98 3.65 10.71
CA ARG A 172 5.73 3.63 11.96
C ARG A 172 5.43 2.34 12.70
N LEU A 173 6.48 1.60 13.03
CA LEU A 173 6.33 0.22 13.53
C LEU A 173 5.90 0.12 14.98
N ILE A 174 6.36 1.07 15.80
CA ILE A 174 6.24 0.95 17.25
C ILE A 174 5.37 2.07 17.80
N SER A 175 4.37 1.69 18.60
CA SER A 175 3.61 2.68 19.37
C SER A 175 4.55 3.47 20.29
N PRO A 176 4.42 4.79 20.37
CA PRO A 176 5.25 5.60 21.29
C PRO A 176 5.10 5.19 22.75
N THR A 177 3.92 4.67 23.09
CA THR A 177 3.55 4.24 24.44
C THR A 177 3.07 2.78 24.45
N GLY A 178 2.82 2.21 25.61
CA GLY A 178 2.34 0.84 25.76
C GLY A 178 3.48 -0.14 25.99
N SER A 179 3.15 -1.42 26.21
CA SER A 179 4.08 -2.47 26.59
C SER A 179 4.25 -3.52 25.51
N CYS A 180 5.50 -3.81 25.15
CA CYS A 180 5.86 -4.94 24.32
C CYS A 180 6.06 -6.25 25.11
N GLY A 181 5.74 -6.28 26.40
CA GLY A 181 5.97 -7.43 27.25
C GLY A 181 7.45 -7.61 27.60
N LEU A 182 7.95 -8.85 27.58
CA LEU A 182 9.32 -9.19 27.97
C LEU A 182 10.39 -8.45 27.14
N PHE A 183 10.13 -8.20 25.86
CA PHE A 183 11.04 -7.51 24.95
C PHE A 183 10.61 -6.04 24.78
N ASN A 184 10.47 -5.34 25.92
CA ASN A 184 10.03 -3.96 25.88
C ASN A 184 11.12 -3.04 25.33
N LEU A 185 10.73 -2.19 24.39
CA LEU A 185 11.61 -1.20 23.78
C LEU A 185 11.62 0.08 24.61
N SER A 186 12.82 0.63 24.90
CA SER A 186 12.95 1.93 25.53
C SER A 186 12.35 3.05 24.66
N THR A 187 12.07 4.20 25.26
CA THR A 187 11.62 5.38 24.52
C THR A 187 12.63 5.79 23.44
N ALA A 188 13.93 5.70 23.73
CA ALA A 188 14.98 6.02 22.77
C ALA A 188 14.93 5.12 21.54
N LYS A 189 14.79 3.79 21.72
CA LYS A 189 14.65 2.83 20.63
C LYS A 189 13.38 3.10 19.79
N ARG A 190 12.24 3.34 20.45
CA ARG A 190 10.96 3.62 19.75
C ARG A 190 11.07 4.88 18.90
N THR A 191 11.66 5.93 19.47
CA THR A 191 11.87 7.21 18.76
C THR A 191 12.79 7.00 17.56
N ALA A 192 13.92 6.31 17.73
CA ALA A 192 14.85 6.04 16.65
C ALA A 192 14.21 5.24 15.51
N LEU A 193 13.53 4.12 15.83
CA LEU A 193 12.86 3.26 14.85
C LEU A 193 11.79 4.02 14.05
N ASN A 194 10.95 4.79 14.73
CA ASN A 194 9.89 5.56 14.07
C ASN A 194 10.45 6.70 13.20
N ASN A 195 11.55 7.35 13.64
CA ASN A 195 12.27 8.32 12.83
C ASN A 195 12.87 7.68 11.56
N GLY A 196 13.48 6.51 11.70
CA GLY A 196 13.98 5.74 10.55
C GLY A 196 12.86 5.40 9.54
N ALA A 197 11.70 4.98 10.03
CA ALA A 197 10.52 4.71 9.20
C ALA A 197 10.02 5.99 8.48
N ASP A 198 10.04 7.14 9.15
CA ASP A 198 9.65 8.41 8.55
C ASP A 198 10.58 8.83 7.40
N ILE A 199 11.89 8.68 7.59
CA ILE A 199 12.89 9.00 6.56
C ILE A 199 12.77 8.04 5.38
N LEU A 200 12.67 6.74 5.64
CA LEU A 200 12.48 5.72 4.60
C LEU A 200 11.22 5.99 3.77
N SER A 201 10.10 6.26 4.44
CA SER A 201 8.82 6.57 3.80
C SER A 201 8.92 7.84 2.92
N GLY A 202 9.63 8.86 3.37
CA GLY A 202 9.87 10.09 2.61
C GLY A 202 10.67 9.83 1.33
N VAL A 203 11.74 9.04 1.41
CA VAL A 203 12.57 8.70 0.24
C VAL A 203 11.78 7.85 -0.76
N ILE A 204 11.11 6.78 -0.30
CA ILE A 204 10.29 5.93 -1.18
C ILE A 204 9.21 6.75 -1.87
N GLY A 205 8.48 7.61 -1.13
CA GLY A 205 7.43 8.46 -1.69
C GLY A 205 7.96 9.46 -2.71
N GLY A 206 9.11 10.08 -2.44
CA GLY A 206 9.77 10.99 -3.37
C GLY A 206 10.20 10.30 -4.68
N ARG A 207 10.76 9.08 -4.58
CA ARG A 207 11.16 8.31 -5.78
C ARG A 207 9.96 7.78 -6.56
N ALA A 208 8.88 7.36 -5.88
CA ALA A 208 7.64 6.96 -6.52
C ALA A 208 7.01 8.13 -7.30
N ALA A 209 6.95 9.32 -6.69
CA ALA A 209 6.46 10.52 -7.34
C ALA A 209 7.30 10.91 -8.57
N ALA A 210 8.63 10.83 -8.47
CA ALA A 210 9.54 11.09 -9.59
C ALA A 210 9.34 10.12 -10.76
N ALA A 211 8.93 8.87 -10.48
CA ALA A 211 8.59 7.87 -11.49
C ALA A 211 7.16 8.01 -12.06
N GLY A 212 6.38 8.98 -11.58
CA GLY A 212 4.97 9.15 -11.94
C GLY A 212 4.06 8.05 -11.36
N PHE A 213 4.44 7.44 -10.24
CA PHE A 213 3.68 6.41 -9.55
C PHE A 213 2.86 7.00 -8.42
N THR A 214 1.75 6.34 -8.08
CA THR A 214 0.96 6.69 -6.90
C THR A 214 1.66 6.17 -5.66
N TYR A 215 1.92 7.03 -4.69
CA TYR A 215 2.43 6.62 -3.37
C TYR A 215 1.32 6.64 -2.33
N LEU A 216 1.19 5.58 -1.55
CA LEU A 216 0.26 5.47 -0.43
C LEU A 216 1.05 5.41 0.88
N ASP A 217 0.95 6.47 1.65
CA ASP A 217 1.66 6.62 2.93
C ASP A 217 0.94 5.87 4.06
N ALA A 218 1.54 4.76 4.51
CA ALA A 218 0.96 3.95 5.57
C ALA A 218 1.09 4.58 6.98
N ARG A 219 1.89 5.62 7.17
CA ARG A 219 2.13 6.22 8.50
C ARG A 219 0.87 6.81 9.11
N GLY A 220 0.01 7.44 8.30
CA GLY A 220 -1.26 8.00 8.75
C GLY A 220 -2.24 6.92 9.24
N PRO A 221 -2.67 6.00 8.40
CA PRO A 221 -3.59 4.92 8.78
C PRO A 221 -3.11 4.07 9.97
N PHE A 222 -1.80 3.84 10.09
CA PHE A 222 -1.22 3.06 11.18
C PHE A 222 -0.82 3.88 12.42
N ALA A 223 -1.08 5.18 12.48
CA ALA A 223 -0.54 6.09 13.50
C ALA A 223 -0.80 5.65 14.95
N THR A 224 -1.96 5.02 15.21
CA THR A 224 -2.36 4.52 16.55
C THR A 224 -2.27 3.00 16.67
N HIS A 225 -1.74 2.32 15.64
CA HIS A 225 -1.79 0.87 15.51
C HIS A 225 -0.41 0.20 15.46
N GLY A 226 0.64 0.90 15.88
CA GLY A 226 1.97 0.32 16.01
C GLY A 226 2.02 -0.83 17.01
N ALA A 227 3.01 -1.70 16.86
CA ALA A 227 3.28 -2.76 17.82
C ALA A 227 3.40 -2.18 19.24
N CYS A 228 2.99 -2.94 20.26
CA CYS A 228 2.99 -2.55 21.66
C CYS A 228 1.92 -1.53 22.07
N GLY A 229 1.12 -1.03 21.14
CA GLY A 229 -0.06 -0.22 21.42
C GLY A 229 -1.25 -1.04 21.91
N SER A 230 -2.38 -0.38 22.19
CA SER A 230 -3.60 -1.02 22.70
C SER A 230 -4.39 -1.77 21.62
N SER A 231 -4.27 -1.35 20.35
CA SER A 231 -4.96 -1.97 19.21
C SER A 231 -3.97 -2.14 18.04
N PRO A 232 -2.99 -3.06 18.18
CA PRO A 232 -1.89 -3.15 17.22
C PRO A 232 -2.32 -3.80 15.91
N TRP A 233 -1.91 -3.20 14.80
CA TRP A 233 -1.95 -3.77 13.45
C TRP A 233 -0.59 -4.33 13.02
N ILE A 234 0.44 -4.08 13.82
CA ILE A 234 1.79 -4.62 13.67
C ILE A 234 2.03 -5.65 14.77
N ASN A 235 2.49 -6.85 14.41
CA ASN A 235 2.85 -7.89 15.34
C ASN A 235 4.00 -7.44 16.25
N ARG A 236 3.91 -7.79 17.54
CA ARG A 236 5.03 -7.66 18.46
C ARG A 236 6.08 -8.73 18.16
N PHE A 237 7.26 -8.60 18.75
CA PHE A 237 8.26 -9.66 18.72
C PHE A 237 7.69 -10.95 19.29
N ASN A 238 7.86 -12.04 18.54
CA ASN A 238 7.40 -13.38 18.91
C ASN A 238 8.52 -14.39 18.68
N LEU A 239 9.04 -14.97 19.76
CA LEU A 239 10.09 -15.99 19.71
C LEU A 239 9.70 -17.25 18.94
N PHE A 240 8.41 -17.59 18.91
CA PHE A 240 7.90 -18.79 18.25
C PHE A 240 7.55 -18.55 16.76
N ALA A 241 7.53 -17.27 16.33
CA ALA A 241 7.27 -16.86 14.98
C ALA A 241 8.09 -15.59 14.67
N ILE A 242 9.41 -15.71 14.73
CA ILE A 242 10.35 -14.58 14.59
C ILE A 242 10.12 -13.87 13.25
N GLY A 243 9.88 -14.62 12.17
CA GLY A 243 9.62 -14.06 10.84
C GLY A 243 8.38 -13.18 10.77
N ASP A 244 7.38 -13.40 11.63
CA ASP A 244 6.14 -12.62 11.66
C ASP A 244 6.28 -11.33 12.49
N SER A 245 7.36 -11.22 13.29
CA SER A 245 7.59 -10.09 14.16
C SER A 245 7.74 -8.79 13.36
N TYR A 246 7.12 -7.73 13.85
CA TYR A 246 7.14 -6.39 13.25
C TYR A 246 6.56 -6.30 11.84
N HIS A 247 5.81 -7.31 11.41
CA HIS A 247 5.02 -7.28 10.19
C HIS A 247 3.54 -7.00 10.50
N PRO A 248 2.76 -6.53 9.52
CA PRO A 248 1.33 -6.34 9.71
C PRO A 248 0.63 -7.65 10.04
N ASN A 249 -0.28 -7.63 10.99
CA ASN A 249 -1.22 -8.73 11.20
C ASN A 249 -2.41 -8.64 10.23
N LEU A 250 -3.39 -9.56 10.34
CA LEU A 250 -4.57 -9.54 9.49
C LEU A 250 -5.30 -8.18 9.50
N ALA A 251 -5.43 -7.54 10.67
CA ALA A 251 -6.05 -6.22 10.76
C ALA A 251 -5.24 -5.14 10.03
N GLY A 252 -3.91 -5.18 10.13
CA GLY A 252 -3.02 -4.28 9.41
C GLY A 252 -3.12 -4.44 7.89
N TYR A 253 -3.25 -5.67 7.40
CA TYR A 253 -3.47 -5.90 5.97
C TYR A 253 -4.86 -5.48 5.51
N THR A 254 -5.91 -5.79 6.27
CA THR A 254 -7.30 -5.55 5.85
C THR A 254 -7.72 -4.09 6.08
N GLN A 255 -7.52 -3.58 7.30
CA GLN A 255 -7.99 -2.24 7.70
C GLN A 255 -6.97 -1.15 7.40
N GLY A 256 -5.69 -1.50 7.29
CA GLY A 256 -4.62 -0.62 6.91
C GLY A 256 -4.39 -0.62 5.39
N TYR A 257 -3.60 -1.55 4.89
CA TYR A 257 -3.12 -1.55 3.50
C TYR A 257 -4.23 -1.72 2.46
N LEU A 258 -5.15 -2.68 2.63
CA LEU A 258 -6.26 -2.89 1.68
C LEU A 258 -7.19 -1.67 1.65
N ALA A 259 -7.51 -1.10 2.80
CA ALA A 259 -8.33 0.11 2.88
C ALA A 259 -7.68 1.30 2.16
N MET A 260 -6.35 1.47 2.31
CA MET A 260 -5.59 2.49 1.58
C MET A 260 -5.67 2.26 0.07
N LEU A 261 -5.45 1.01 -0.39
CA LEU A 261 -5.49 0.67 -1.81
C LEU A 261 -6.88 0.90 -2.40
N ASN A 262 -7.93 0.55 -1.68
CA ASN A 262 -9.32 0.79 -2.08
C ASN A 262 -9.63 2.29 -2.19
N SER A 263 -9.18 3.09 -1.24
CA SER A 263 -9.40 4.55 -1.24
C SER A 263 -8.66 5.28 -2.35
N ALA A 264 -7.59 4.69 -2.88
CA ALA A 264 -6.81 5.27 -3.97
C ALA A 264 -7.52 5.24 -5.34
N GLY A 265 -8.73 4.66 -5.44
CA GLY A 265 -9.51 4.60 -6.68
C GLY A 265 -8.74 3.96 -7.83
N VAL A 266 -7.99 2.88 -7.55
CA VAL A 266 -7.08 2.24 -8.52
C VAL A 266 -7.78 1.68 -9.75
N LEU A 267 -9.09 1.49 -9.71
CA LEU A 267 -9.93 1.06 -10.83
C LEU A 267 -10.54 2.23 -11.64
N ALA A 268 -10.44 3.46 -11.18
CA ALA A 268 -10.91 4.60 -11.95
C ALA A 268 -10.02 4.76 -13.19
N ARG A 269 -10.58 4.52 -14.38
CA ARG A 269 -9.91 4.77 -15.65
C ARG A 269 -9.55 6.26 -15.78
N ARG A 270 -8.36 6.53 -16.27
CA ARG A 270 -7.98 7.87 -16.73
C ARG A 270 -8.78 8.26 -17.97
#